data_a5ce86bdb94687f1f4d9d45ac8164d8a
#
_entry.id   a5ce86bdb94687f1f4d9d45ac8164d8a
#
_cell.length_a   1.000
_cell.length_b   1.000
_cell.length_c   1.000
_cell.angle_alpha   90.00
_cell.angle_beta   90.00
_cell.angle_gamma   90.00
#
_symmetry.space_group_name_H-M   'P 1'
#
loop_
_entity.id
_entity.type
_entity.pdbx_description
1 polymer ?
#
loop_
_entity_poly.entity_id
_entity_poly.type
_entity_poly.pdbx_seq_one_letter_code
_entity_poly.pdbx_strand_id
1 'polypeptide(L)'
;MTLQARKVPAARTAAGTALWKSPLLRVTWLDSTPMEVTFTYEGQQIAWQVVDATNTNLRTSVDISKQDITNGKELPGAKLEIRDTDGNLVEGWTSTKTLHTVRGLELEKAYTLTETRAPDGYTEAESIVFKLVQEGNEQSNIVYVKSDDDWVKLNDATVIMQDAPVLDIDKTDIAGNLLPGATLTIRDANDEVVDTWTTDYKTHSVPISDEFIKLSDGNKEYIYTLTEDAAPAGFEIANSVQFKLETVDDGISLFVRENADAEWTRADKRLIQMIDEATPREETPRPRLSHT
;
A
#
# COMPACT_ATOMS: atom_id res chain seq x y z
N MET A 1 -8.38 -23.21 50.54
CA MET A 1 -8.97 -21.99 49.93
C MET A 1 -9.60 -22.44 48.61
N THR A 2 -10.89 -22.26 48.45
CA THR A 2 -11.58 -22.66 47.22
C THR A 2 -12.03 -21.42 46.49
N LEU A 3 -11.67 -21.31 45.20
CA LEU A 3 -12.06 -20.22 44.33
C LEU A 3 -13.23 -20.66 43.43
N GLN A 4 -14.32 -19.93 43.43
CA GLN A 4 -15.39 -20.09 42.49
C GLN A 4 -15.65 -18.78 41.77
N ALA A 5 -15.73 -18.84 40.43
CA ALA A 5 -16.03 -17.71 39.60
C ALA A 5 -17.30 -17.99 38.76
N ARG A 6 -18.18 -16.99 38.67
CA ARG A 6 -19.36 -17.08 37.79
C ARG A 6 -19.61 -15.75 37.09
N LYS A 7 -20.18 -15.82 35.89
CA LYS A 7 -20.67 -14.63 35.17
C LYS A 7 -21.86 -14.00 35.88
N VAL A 8 -21.84 -12.68 36.02
CA VAL A 8 -22.94 -11.91 36.62
C VAL A 8 -23.76 -11.28 35.49
N PRO A 9 -25.12 -11.44 35.50
CA PRO A 9 -25.95 -10.69 34.54
C PRO A 9 -25.85 -9.19 34.79
N ALA A 10 -25.94 -8.40 33.76
CA ALA A 10 -25.59 -6.96 33.64
C ALA A 10 -26.48 -5.99 34.50
N ALA A 11 -26.86 -6.31 35.70
CA ALA A 11 -27.57 -5.39 36.57
C ALA A 11 -27.35 -5.73 38.05
N ARG A 12 -26.32 -5.16 38.66
CA ARG A 12 -26.27 -4.75 40.07
C ARG A 12 -24.94 -4.11 40.41
N THR A 13 -24.95 -2.80 40.56
CA THR A 13 -23.89 -2.03 41.24
C THR A 13 -24.16 -2.03 42.73
N ALA A 14 -23.17 -2.44 43.53
CA ALA A 14 -23.11 -2.12 44.96
C ALA A 14 -21.65 -1.88 45.32
N ALA A 15 -21.34 -0.67 45.82
CA ALA A 15 -20.05 -0.26 46.25
C ALA A 15 -19.74 -0.79 47.65
N GLY A 16 -18.55 -1.37 47.83
CA GLY A 16 -18.01 -1.70 49.13
C GLY A 16 -16.49 -1.81 49.07
N THR A 17 -15.79 -0.94 49.80
CA THR A 17 -14.32 -0.90 49.85
C THR A 17 -13.83 -1.74 51.04
N ALA A 18 -13.03 -2.76 50.79
CA ALA A 18 -12.24 -3.40 51.81
C ALA A 18 -10.80 -3.59 51.34
N LEU A 19 -9.87 -3.01 52.04
CA LEU A 19 -8.42 -3.11 51.81
C LEU A 19 -7.85 -4.35 52.49
N TRP A 20 -7.54 -5.39 51.71
CA TRP A 20 -6.70 -6.49 52.16
C TRP A 20 -5.37 -6.47 51.41
N LYS A 21 -4.26 -6.48 52.15
CA LYS A 21 -2.94 -6.77 51.59
C LYS A 21 -2.74 -8.27 51.60
N SER A 22 -3.01 -8.93 50.53
CA SER A 22 -2.63 -10.33 50.31
C SER A 22 -1.84 -10.45 49.00
N PRO A 23 -0.85 -11.37 48.90
CA PRO A 23 -0.06 -11.52 47.71
C PRO A 23 -0.91 -11.99 46.56
N LEU A 24 -1.04 -11.14 45.56
CA LEU A 24 -1.36 -11.38 44.18
C LEU A 24 -2.15 -12.64 43.81
N LEU A 25 -3.46 -12.58 43.91
CA LEU A 25 -4.30 -13.42 43.06
C LEU A 25 -4.62 -12.63 41.76
N ARG A 26 -4.01 -13.02 40.68
CA ARG A 26 -4.32 -12.45 39.36
C ARG A 26 -5.36 -13.38 38.70
N VAL A 27 -6.54 -12.88 38.47
CA VAL A 27 -7.55 -13.58 37.64
C VAL A 27 -7.59 -12.88 36.30
N THR A 28 -7.17 -13.60 35.24
CA THR A 28 -7.23 -13.10 33.88
C THR A 28 -8.36 -13.81 33.15
N TRP A 29 -9.26 -13.06 32.51
CA TRP A 29 -10.29 -13.64 31.64
C TRP A 29 -10.40 -12.83 30.33
N LEU A 30 -10.88 -13.50 29.28
CA LEU A 30 -10.86 -13.01 27.90
C LEU A 30 -12.20 -12.37 27.46
N ASP A 31 -13.08 -12.05 28.41
CA ASP A 31 -14.44 -11.63 28.10
C ASP A 31 -14.78 -10.36 28.88
N SER A 32 -15.47 -9.41 28.24
CA SER A 32 -15.85 -8.10 28.82
C SER A 32 -17.03 -8.18 29.80
N THR A 33 -17.51 -9.36 30.14
CA THR A 33 -18.57 -9.53 31.13
C THR A 33 -18.03 -9.45 32.56
N PRO A 34 -18.69 -8.69 33.45
CA PRO A 34 -18.29 -8.64 34.84
C PRO A 34 -18.33 -10.03 35.49
N MET A 35 -17.30 -10.41 36.21
CA MET A 35 -17.23 -11.66 36.97
C MET A 35 -17.37 -11.41 38.46
N GLU A 36 -18.20 -12.22 39.11
CA GLU A 36 -18.22 -12.31 40.57
C GLU A 36 -17.27 -13.40 41.03
N VAL A 37 -16.28 -13.02 41.83
CA VAL A 37 -15.31 -13.95 42.40
C VAL A 37 -15.63 -14.12 43.88
N THR A 38 -16.01 -15.33 44.28
CA THR A 38 -16.31 -15.67 45.66
C THR A 38 -15.14 -16.42 46.30
N PHE A 39 -14.63 -15.91 47.38
CA PHE A 39 -13.60 -16.57 48.18
C PHE A 39 -14.24 -17.20 49.42
N THR A 40 -13.85 -18.43 49.73
CA THR A 40 -14.23 -19.06 51.00
C THR A 40 -12.99 -19.21 51.86
N TYR A 41 -12.98 -18.55 53.01
CA TYR A 41 -11.95 -18.66 54.03
C TYR A 41 -12.60 -19.08 55.34
N GLU A 42 -12.10 -20.17 55.94
CA GLU A 42 -12.63 -20.75 57.21
C GLU A 42 -14.14 -20.99 57.21
N GLY A 43 -14.68 -21.44 56.05
CA GLY A 43 -16.11 -21.74 55.90
C GLY A 43 -17.01 -20.53 55.72
N GLN A 44 -16.49 -19.31 55.75
CA GLN A 44 -17.23 -18.09 55.42
C GLN A 44 -17.01 -17.68 53.98
N GLN A 45 -18.10 -17.40 53.27
CA GLN A 45 -18.04 -16.82 51.94
C GLN A 45 -17.77 -15.32 52.06
N ILE A 46 -16.68 -14.91 51.42
CA ILE A 46 -16.35 -13.49 51.23
C ILE A 46 -16.58 -13.22 49.75
N ALA A 47 -17.71 -12.59 49.42
CA ALA A 47 -18.02 -12.18 48.04
C ALA A 47 -17.26 -10.89 47.71
N TRP A 48 -16.46 -10.94 46.66
CA TRP A 48 -15.81 -9.76 46.10
C TRP A 48 -16.45 -9.50 44.74
N GLN A 49 -17.03 -8.34 44.60
CA GLN A 49 -17.43 -7.88 43.30
C GLN A 49 -16.23 -7.21 42.67
N VAL A 50 -15.66 -7.84 41.65
CA VAL A 50 -14.71 -7.17 40.77
C VAL A 50 -15.52 -6.30 39.85
N VAL A 51 -15.81 -5.08 40.29
CA VAL A 51 -16.37 -4.04 39.45
C VAL A 51 -15.22 -3.54 38.58
N ASP A 52 -15.41 -3.61 37.29
CA ASP A 52 -14.52 -3.05 36.28
C ASP A 52 -13.12 -3.67 36.19
N ALA A 53 -13.09 -4.95 35.84
CA ALA A 53 -12.12 -5.28 34.85
C ALA A 53 -12.79 -4.98 33.49
N THR A 54 -12.95 -3.73 33.18
CA THR A 54 -12.95 -3.36 31.78
C THR A 54 -11.69 -4.00 31.25
N ASN A 55 -11.85 -4.96 30.34
CA ASN A 55 -10.73 -5.56 29.64
C ASN A 55 -10.16 -4.53 28.68
N THR A 56 -9.74 -3.41 29.24
CA THR A 56 -8.90 -2.41 28.58
C THR A 56 -7.51 -2.97 28.27
N ASN A 57 -7.26 -4.22 28.64
CA ASN A 57 -5.92 -4.79 28.67
C ASN A 57 -5.65 -5.85 27.61
N LEU A 58 -6.66 -6.34 26.96
CA LEU A 58 -6.43 -6.88 25.62
C LEU A 58 -6.60 -5.70 24.65
N ARG A 59 -5.65 -4.79 24.72
CA ARG A 59 -5.49 -3.77 23.68
C ARG A 59 -5.03 -4.48 22.42
N THR A 60 -5.96 -5.16 21.79
CA THR A 60 -5.78 -5.66 20.44
C THR A 60 -5.65 -4.43 19.56
N SER A 61 -4.45 -3.99 19.34
CA SER A 61 -4.16 -2.90 18.43
C SER A 61 -3.05 -3.29 17.48
N VAL A 62 -3.16 -2.81 16.28
CA VAL A 62 -2.15 -2.91 15.25
C VAL A 62 -1.95 -1.53 14.64
N ASP A 63 -0.71 -1.16 14.43
CA ASP A 63 -0.38 0.05 13.70
C ASP A 63 -0.25 -0.29 12.21
N ILE A 64 -0.89 0.53 11.38
CA ILE A 64 -0.84 0.43 9.93
C ILE A 64 -0.04 1.62 9.42
N SER A 65 1.05 1.31 8.71
CA SER A 65 1.92 2.28 8.05
C SER A 65 1.71 2.17 6.55
N LYS A 66 1.28 3.27 5.89
CA LYS A 66 1.18 3.36 4.44
C LYS A 66 2.34 4.18 3.93
N GLN A 67 3.25 3.57 3.17
CA GLN A 67 4.54 4.19 2.82
C GLN A 67 4.78 4.26 1.32
N ASP A 68 5.58 5.23 0.92
CA ASP A 68 6.26 5.26 -0.37
C ASP A 68 7.46 4.31 -0.32
N ILE A 69 7.49 3.30 -1.21
CA ILE A 69 8.53 2.26 -1.24
C ILE A 69 9.94 2.82 -1.48
N THR A 70 10.04 3.96 -2.15
CA THR A 70 11.34 4.55 -2.54
C THR A 70 12.06 5.24 -1.39
N ASN A 71 11.35 5.65 -0.34
CA ASN A 71 11.92 6.45 0.76
C ASN A 71 11.43 6.05 2.16
N GLY A 72 10.47 5.12 2.27
CA GLY A 72 9.90 4.64 3.54
C GLY A 72 9.10 5.69 4.32
N LYS A 73 8.77 6.84 3.72
CA LYS A 73 7.96 7.88 4.39
C LYS A 73 6.47 7.54 4.29
N GLU A 74 5.73 7.95 5.31
CA GLU A 74 4.27 7.85 5.31
C GLU A 74 3.67 8.55 4.10
N LEU A 75 2.79 7.84 3.37
CA LEU A 75 2.15 8.25 2.13
C LEU A 75 0.69 8.63 2.38
N PRO A 76 0.33 9.91 2.38
CA PRO A 76 -1.04 10.34 2.59
C PRO A 76 -1.90 10.22 1.33
N GLY A 77 -3.21 10.02 1.52
CA GLY A 77 -4.22 10.07 0.46
C GLY A 77 -4.70 8.72 -0.05
N ALA A 78 -4.08 7.61 0.36
CA ALA A 78 -4.56 6.26 0.08
C ALA A 78 -5.87 5.98 0.81
N LYS A 79 -6.84 5.33 0.16
CA LYS A 79 -8.04 4.82 0.82
C LYS A 79 -7.84 3.37 1.19
N LEU A 80 -7.88 3.10 2.48
CA LEU A 80 -7.61 1.80 3.07
C LEU A 80 -8.84 1.28 3.80
N GLU A 81 -9.02 -0.03 3.79
CA GLU A 81 -10.03 -0.70 4.60
C GLU A 81 -9.52 -2.03 5.15
N ILE A 82 -10.03 -2.39 6.32
CA ILE A 82 -9.84 -3.70 6.92
C ILE A 82 -11.17 -4.44 6.91
N ARG A 83 -11.14 -5.68 6.41
CA ARG A 83 -12.26 -6.60 6.43
C ARG A 83 -11.95 -7.87 7.21
N ASP A 84 -12.99 -8.44 7.82
CA ASP A 84 -12.85 -9.74 8.47
C ASP A 84 -12.99 -10.90 7.46
N THR A 85 -12.87 -12.15 7.94
CA THR A 85 -12.97 -13.36 7.10
C THR A 85 -14.36 -13.56 6.46
N ASP A 86 -15.40 -12.92 6.98
CA ASP A 86 -16.74 -12.96 6.42
C ASP A 86 -16.99 -11.83 5.40
N GLY A 87 -15.96 -10.97 5.17
CA GLY A 87 -16.01 -9.84 4.26
C GLY A 87 -16.65 -8.58 4.86
N ASN A 88 -16.99 -8.58 6.15
CA ASN A 88 -17.55 -7.41 6.81
C ASN A 88 -16.49 -6.33 6.99
N LEU A 89 -16.87 -5.08 6.71
CA LEU A 89 -16.00 -3.93 6.97
C LEU A 89 -15.81 -3.75 8.48
N VAL A 90 -14.56 -3.78 8.92
CA VAL A 90 -14.15 -3.51 10.30
C VAL A 90 -13.84 -2.03 10.47
N GLU A 91 -13.00 -1.48 9.62
CA GLU A 91 -12.62 -0.06 9.62
C GLU A 91 -12.20 0.38 8.21
N GLY A 92 -12.46 1.65 7.88
CA GLY A 92 -12.00 2.28 6.63
C GLY A 92 -11.56 3.72 6.90
N TRP A 93 -10.42 4.12 6.31
CA TRP A 93 -9.85 5.46 6.50
C TRP A 93 -9.09 5.94 5.27
N THR A 94 -8.65 7.18 5.33
CA THR A 94 -7.68 7.73 4.37
C THR A 94 -6.33 7.90 5.08
N SER A 95 -5.25 7.40 4.48
CA SER A 95 -3.90 7.51 5.02
C SER A 95 -3.48 8.97 5.20
N THR A 96 -2.62 9.21 6.18
CA THR A 96 -2.09 10.53 6.52
C THR A 96 -0.56 10.48 6.60
N LYS A 97 0.07 11.53 7.09
CA LYS A 97 1.53 11.58 7.33
C LYS A 97 1.95 10.85 8.62
N THR A 98 1.05 10.08 9.22
CA THR A 98 1.30 9.32 10.45
C THR A 98 0.64 7.97 10.38
N LEU A 99 1.15 7.01 11.14
CA LEU A 99 0.55 5.68 11.35
C LEU A 99 -0.93 5.79 11.71
N HIS A 100 -1.71 4.81 11.27
CA HIS A 100 -3.08 4.61 11.71
C HIS A 100 -3.17 3.42 12.68
N THR A 101 -3.69 3.64 13.89
CA THR A 101 -3.84 2.58 14.88
C THR A 101 -5.26 2.03 14.88
N VAL A 102 -5.41 0.77 14.49
CA VAL A 102 -6.67 0.01 14.55
C VAL A 102 -6.78 -0.71 15.88
N ARG A 103 -7.95 -0.67 16.51
CA ARG A 103 -8.18 -1.22 17.86
C ARG A 103 -9.38 -2.16 17.88
N GLY A 104 -9.37 -3.08 18.86
CA GLY A 104 -10.52 -3.93 19.15
C GLY A 104 -10.67 -5.11 18.18
N LEU A 105 -9.60 -5.49 17.48
CA LEU A 105 -9.58 -6.70 16.66
C LEU A 105 -9.58 -7.95 17.54
N GLU A 106 -10.24 -9.01 17.10
CA GLU A 106 -10.23 -10.30 17.79
C GLU A 106 -8.90 -11.02 17.60
N LEU A 107 -8.40 -11.63 18.67
CA LEU A 107 -7.19 -12.46 18.61
C LEU A 107 -7.43 -13.71 17.77
N GLU A 108 -6.39 -14.20 17.10
CA GLU A 108 -6.37 -15.39 16.24
C GLU A 108 -7.31 -15.32 15.01
N LYS A 109 -8.05 -14.24 14.85
CA LYS A 109 -8.89 -14.00 13.66
C LYS A 109 -8.05 -13.32 12.58
N ALA A 110 -8.18 -13.81 11.35
CA ALA A 110 -7.52 -13.18 10.21
C ALA A 110 -8.34 -11.98 9.73
N TYR A 111 -7.60 -10.96 9.27
CA TYR A 111 -8.13 -9.73 8.69
C TYR A 111 -7.39 -9.44 7.39
N THR A 112 -8.06 -8.80 6.45
CA THR A 112 -7.48 -8.36 5.19
C THR A 112 -7.44 -6.84 5.17
N LEU A 113 -6.22 -6.29 5.07
CA LEU A 113 -5.98 -4.88 4.78
C LEU A 113 -5.94 -4.71 3.26
N THR A 114 -6.79 -3.86 2.72
CA THR A 114 -6.89 -3.60 1.28
C THR A 114 -6.78 -2.10 1.02
N GLU A 115 -6.01 -1.74 0.04
CA GLU A 115 -6.05 -0.42 -0.55
C GLU A 115 -7.16 -0.41 -1.61
N THR A 116 -8.13 0.46 -1.47
CA THR A 116 -9.25 0.59 -2.41
C THR A 116 -9.03 1.72 -3.43
N ARG A 117 -8.04 2.56 -3.16
CA ARG A 117 -7.56 3.60 -4.06
C ARG A 117 -6.19 4.09 -3.61
N ALA A 118 -5.21 4.01 -4.49
CA ALA A 118 -3.90 4.63 -4.30
C ALA A 118 -3.96 6.16 -4.40
N PRO A 119 -3.01 6.89 -3.83
CA PRO A 119 -2.81 8.30 -4.11
C PRO A 119 -2.46 8.54 -5.57
N ASP A 120 -2.78 9.71 -6.09
CA ASP A 120 -2.47 10.06 -7.48
C ASP A 120 -0.95 9.98 -7.73
N GLY A 121 -0.55 9.31 -8.79
CA GLY A 121 0.87 9.09 -9.16
C GLY A 121 1.54 7.92 -8.45
N TYR A 122 0.76 7.01 -7.87
CA TYR A 122 1.24 5.78 -7.23
C TYR A 122 0.47 4.56 -7.72
N THR A 123 1.12 3.38 -7.63
CA THR A 123 0.45 2.08 -7.86
C THR A 123 -0.41 1.72 -6.65
N GLU A 124 -1.46 0.95 -6.90
CA GLU A 124 -2.23 0.32 -5.82
C GLU A 124 -1.46 -0.89 -5.26
N ALA A 125 -1.36 -0.96 -3.92
CA ALA A 125 -0.68 -2.07 -3.26
C ALA A 125 -1.53 -3.34 -3.24
N GLU A 126 -0.85 -4.49 -3.19
CA GLU A 126 -1.50 -5.76 -2.93
C GLU A 126 -2.07 -5.82 -1.50
N SER A 127 -3.19 -6.55 -1.35
CA SER A 127 -3.81 -6.74 -0.04
C SER A 127 -2.93 -7.57 0.88
N ILE A 128 -2.92 -7.21 2.17
CA ILE A 128 -2.15 -7.90 3.21
C ILE A 128 -3.12 -8.60 4.15
N VAL A 129 -2.94 -9.92 4.33
CA VAL A 129 -3.68 -10.69 5.33
C VAL A 129 -2.85 -10.76 6.61
N PHE A 130 -3.44 -10.38 7.73
CA PHE A 130 -2.77 -10.37 9.02
C PHE A 130 -3.66 -10.90 10.14
N LYS A 131 -3.06 -11.27 11.27
CA LYS A 131 -3.75 -11.61 12.51
C LYS A 131 -2.96 -11.14 13.72
N LEU A 132 -3.66 -10.97 14.83
CA LEU A 132 -3.09 -10.66 16.13
C LEU A 132 -3.05 -11.93 16.97
N VAL A 133 -1.93 -12.19 17.61
CA VAL A 133 -1.71 -13.35 18.49
C VAL A 133 -1.22 -12.83 19.83
N GLN A 134 -1.69 -13.44 20.91
CA GLN A 134 -1.15 -13.19 22.25
C GLN A 134 -0.25 -14.35 22.64
N GLU A 135 1.04 -14.09 22.83
CA GLU A 135 1.99 -15.09 23.31
C GLU A 135 2.24 -14.86 24.82
N GLY A 136 1.97 -15.90 25.61
CA GLY A 136 2.22 -15.89 27.04
C GLY A 136 1.30 -14.93 27.83
N ASN A 137 1.85 -14.33 28.87
CA ASN A 137 1.13 -13.37 29.74
C ASN A 137 1.44 -11.91 29.40
N GLU A 138 1.99 -11.64 28.25
CA GLU A 138 2.34 -10.29 27.83
C GLU A 138 1.11 -9.48 27.44
N GLN A 139 1.16 -8.18 27.75
CA GLN A 139 0.07 -7.24 27.46
C GLN A 139 0.12 -6.69 26.01
N SER A 140 1.10 -7.15 25.22
CA SER A 140 1.29 -6.73 23.84
C SER A 140 0.84 -7.83 22.87
N ASN A 141 0.18 -7.42 21.83
CA ASN A 141 -0.16 -8.31 20.73
C ASN A 141 1.02 -8.48 19.79
N ILE A 142 1.18 -9.67 19.29
CA ILE A 142 2.13 -9.98 18.23
C ILE A 142 1.35 -10.02 16.93
N VAL A 143 1.89 -9.37 15.91
CA VAL A 143 1.29 -9.35 14.57
C VAL A 143 1.95 -10.42 13.72
N TYR A 144 1.13 -11.21 13.05
CA TYR A 144 1.54 -12.13 12.01
C TYR A 144 0.93 -11.69 10.69
N VAL A 145 1.72 -11.70 9.62
CA VAL A 145 1.25 -11.51 8.24
C VAL A 145 1.31 -12.83 7.50
N LYS A 146 0.38 -13.03 6.58
CA LYS A 146 0.36 -14.20 5.71
C LYS A 146 1.29 -13.95 4.53
N SER A 147 2.25 -14.87 4.31
CA SER A 147 3.11 -14.90 3.14
C SER A 147 2.97 -16.27 2.51
N ASP A 148 2.43 -16.34 1.31
CA ASP A 148 1.99 -17.57 0.67
C ASP A 148 1.04 -18.37 1.59
N ASP A 149 1.44 -19.59 1.99
CA ASP A 149 0.67 -20.44 2.90
C ASP A 149 1.07 -20.30 4.38
N ASP A 150 2.14 -19.56 4.69
CA ASP A 150 2.72 -19.47 6.03
C ASP A 150 2.37 -18.14 6.73
N TRP A 151 2.39 -18.18 8.07
CA TRP A 151 2.26 -17.01 8.92
C TRP A 151 3.63 -16.54 9.41
N VAL A 152 4.02 -15.35 9.01
CA VAL A 152 5.30 -14.74 9.38
C VAL A 152 5.09 -13.74 10.50
N LYS A 153 5.81 -13.93 11.62
CA LYS A 153 5.80 -13.02 12.77
C LYS A 153 6.51 -11.73 12.42
N LEU A 154 5.86 -10.59 12.68
CA LEU A 154 6.51 -9.30 12.60
C LEU A 154 7.33 -8.99 13.86
N ASN A 155 8.42 -8.24 13.70
CA ASN A 155 9.29 -7.86 14.83
C ASN A 155 8.65 -6.77 15.70
N ASP A 156 7.74 -6.00 15.13
CA ASP A 156 6.95 -4.98 15.81
C ASP A 156 5.46 -5.16 15.47
N ALA A 157 4.60 -4.39 16.11
CA ALA A 157 3.16 -4.46 15.91
C ALA A 157 2.66 -3.57 14.77
N THR A 158 3.48 -3.39 13.71
CA THR A 158 3.19 -2.53 12.58
C THR A 158 3.08 -3.33 11.29
N VAL A 159 1.94 -3.22 10.61
CA VAL A 159 1.77 -3.73 9.24
C VAL A 159 2.12 -2.60 8.27
N ILE A 160 3.11 -2.84 7.42
CA ILE A 160 3.58 -1.87 6.43
C ILE A 160 3.00 -2.24 5.07
N MET A 161 2.28 -1.30 4.45
CA MET A 161 1.79 -1.38 3.07
C MET A 161 2.46 -0.30 2.25
N GLN A 162 3.09 -0.69 1.14
CA GLN A 162 3.91 0.22 0.34
C GLN A 162 3.37 0.38 -1.06
N ASP A 163 3.37 1.62 -1.57
CA ASP A 163 3.11 1.92 -2.98
C ASP A 163 4.38 2.37 -3.67
N ALA A 164 4.49 2.01 -4.93
CA ALA A 164 5.51 2.55 -5.79
C ALA A 164 4.98 3.81 -6.51
N PRO A 165 5.73 4.92 -6.52
CA PRO A 165 5.43 6.02 -7.43
C PRO A 165 5.54 5.53 -8.88
N VAL A 166 4.83 6.17 -9.82
CA VAL A 166 4.84 5.76 -11.23
C VAL A 166 5.50 6.80 -12.12
N LEU A 167 6.10 6.31 -13.20
CA LEU A 167 6.41 7.06 -14.41
C LEU A 167 5.28 6.81 -15.41
N ASP A 168 4.63 7.87 -15.85
CA ASP A 168 3.58 7.82 -16.87
C ASP A 168 4.15 7.98 -18.26
N ILE A 169 3.60 7.25 -19.22
CA ILE A 169 3.99 7.30 -20.63
C ILE A 169 2.74 7.37 -21.50
N ASP A 170 2.66 8.44 -22.27
CA ASP A 170 1.62 8.65 -23.28
C ASP A 170 2.19 8.49 -24.68
N LYS A 171 1.54 7.71 -25.49
CA LYS A 171 1.74 7.69 -26.95
C LYS A 171 0.68 8.54 -27.59
N THR A 172 1.07 9.62 -28.30
CA THR A 172 0.11 10.61 -28.82
C THR A 172 0.40 10.97 -30.28
N ASP A 173 -0.61 11.51 -30.95
CA ASP A 173 -0.42 12.26 -32.19
C ASP A 173 0.01 13.72 -31.90
N ILE A 174 0.29 14.49 -32.94
CA ILE A 174 0.67 15.90 -32.84
C ILE A 174 -0.44 16.80 -32.25
N ALA A 175 -1.67 16.34 -32.19
CA ALA A 175 -2.80 17.04 -31.57
C ALA A 175 -2.96 16.66 -30.08
N GLY A 176 -2.15 15.72 -29.58
CA GLY A 176 -2.19 15.26 -28.19
C GLY A 176 -3.23 14.16 -27.92
N ASN A 177 -3.82 13.55 -28.95
CA ASN A 177 -4.73 12.42 -28.79
C ASN A 177 -3.92 11.13 -28.58
N LEU A 178 -4.34 10.30 -27.61
CA LEU A 178 -3.71 9.01 -27.37
C LEU A 178 -3.83 8.09 -28.59
N LEU A 179 -2.72 7.48 -29.00
CA LEU A 179 -2.61 6.59 -30.15
C LEU A 179 -2.51 5.12 -29.70
N PRO A 180 -3.50 4.28 -30.00
CA PRO A 180 -3.44 2.86 -29.77
C PRO A 180 -2.69 2.14 -30.89
N GLY A 181 -2.08 0.98 -30.54
CA GLY A 181 -1.48 0.05 -31.50
C GLY A 181 0.01 0.26 -31.79
N ALA A 182 0.68 1.19 -31.14
CA ALA A 182 2.13 1.26 -31.09
C ALA A 182 2.69 0.16 -30.17
N THR A 183 3.85 -0.37 -30.47
CA THR A 183 4.62 -1.20 -29.53
C THR A 183 5.77 -0.37 -28.99
N LEU A 184 5.76 -0.14 -27.67
CA LEU A 184 6.79 0.61 -26.97
C LEU A 184 7.58 -0.33 -26.06
N THR A 185 8.89 -0.03 -25.90
CA THR A 185 9.78 -0.81 -25.05
C THR A 185 10.70 0.13 -24.27
N ILE A 186 10.84 -0.13 -22.96
CA ILE A 186 11.84 0.48 -22.11
C ILE A 186 13.00 -0.49 -21.95
N ARG A 187 14.22 0.00 -22.19
CA ARG A 187 15.45 -0.75 -21.97
C ARG A 187 16.37 -0.01 -21.00
N ASP A 188 17.13 -0.77 -20.22
CA ASP A 188 18.17 -0.24 -19.36
C ASP A 188 19.47 0.07 -20.13
N ALA A 189 20.51 0.52 -19.43
CA ALA A 189 21.81 0.84 -20.01
C ALA A 189 22.58 -0.39 -20.58
N ASN A 190 22.15 -1.62 -20.25
CA ASN A 190 22.71 -2.87 -20.78
C ASN A 190 21.89 -3.42 -21.96
N ASP A 191 20.89 -2.65 -22.44
CA ASP A 191 19.92 -3.06 -23.47
C ASP A 191 18.98 -4.19 -23.01
N GLU A 192 18.86 -4.41 -21.70
CA GLU A 192 17.89 -5.36 -21.14
C GLU A 192 16.49 -4.73 -21.12
N VAL A 193 15.48 -5.52 -21.49
CA VAL A 193 14.10 -5.07 -21.50
C VAL A 193 13.61 -4.95 -20.06
N VAL A 194 13.16 -3.76 -19.68
CA VAL A 194 12.52 -3.47 -18.39
C VAL A 194 11.01 -3.63 -18.51
N ASP A 195 10.42 -3.11 -19.60
CA ASP A 195 9.00 -3.20 -19.88
C ASP A 195 8.74 -3.11 -21.40
N THR A 196 7.67 -3.78 -21.88
CA THR A 196 7.22 -3.70 -23.27
C THR A 196 5.71 -3.89 -23.32
N TRP A 197 5.02 -3.03 -24.09
CA TRP A 197 3.56 -3.08 -24.21
C TRP A 197 3.07 -2.58 -25.56
N THR A 198 1.82 -2.89 -25.86
CA THR A 198 1.11 -2.27 -26.97
C THR A 198 0.21 -1.16 -26.43
N THR A 199 0.31 0.04 -27.00
CA THR A 199 -0.45 1.20 -26.55
C THR A 199 -1.95 1.03 -26.81
N ASP A 200 -2.75 1.59 -25.93
CA ASP A 200 -4.20 1.70 -26.05
C ASP A 200 -4.63 3.18 -25.86
N TYR A 201 -5.89 3.42 -25.53
CA TYR A 201 -6.40 4.79 -25.24
C TYR A 201 -6.16 5.21 -23.77
N LYS A 202 -5.13 4.69 -23.14
CA LYS A 202 -4.78 5.00 -21.74
C LYS A 202 -3.31 5.32 -21.61
N THR A 203 -2.99 6.11 -20.59
CA THR A 203 -1.63 6.28 -20.08
C THR A 203 -1.08 4.94 -19.61
N HIS A 204 0.14 4.60 -19.98
CA HIS A 204 0.87 3.47 -19.43
C HIS A 204 1.70 3.93 -18.24
N SER A 205 1.47 3.33 -17.07
CA SER A 205 2.13 3.69 -15.82
C SER A 205 3.12 2.61 -15.40
N VAL A 206 4.39 2.95 -15.31
CA VAL A 206 5.47 2.02 -14.94
C VAL A 206 5.89 2.30 -13.50
N PRO A 207 5.91 1.28 -12.61
CA PRO A 207 6.34 1.46 -11.24
C PRO A 207 7.80 1.92 -11.12
N ILE A 208 8.05 2.84 -10.19
CA ILE A 208 9.41 3.26 -9.82
C ILE A 208 9.80 2.43 -8.60
N SER A 209 10.59 1.39 -8.81
CA SER A 209 11.02 0.43 -7.78
C SER A 209 12.30 -0.28 -8.22
N ASP A 210 12.90 -1.05 -7.32
CA ASP A 210 14.11 -1.82 -7.65
C ASP A 210 13.90 -2.89 -8.73
N GLU A 211 12.65 -3.30 -8.96
CA GLU A 211 12.31 -4.32 -9.97
C GLU A 211 12.09 -3.73 -11.36
N PHE A 212 11.71 -2.45 -11.46
CA PHE A 212 11.40 -1.78 -12.73
C PHE A 212 12.32 -0.59 -12.98
N ILE A 213 11.84 0.63 -12.75
CA ILE A 213 12.60 1.87 -12.96
C ILE A 213 13.24 2.29 -11.65
N LYS A 214 14.57 2.26 -11.61
CA LYS A 214 15.36 2.64 -10.43
C LYS A 214 15.64 4.13 -10.39
N LEU A 215 15.67 4.68 -9.18
CA LEU A 215 16.11 6.05 -8.96
C LEU A 215 17.62 6.14 -9.08
N SER A 216 18.11 7.12 -9.84
CA SER A 216 19.50 7.53 -9.82
C SER A 216 19.82 8.28 -8.54
N ASP A 217 21.01 8.04 -7.98
CA ASP A 217 21.53 8.73 -6.82
C ASP A 217 22.93 9.28 -7.10
N GLY A 218 23.55 9.95 -6.12
CA GLY A 218 24.89 10.51 -6.27
C GLY A 218 26.00 9.48 -6.53
N ASN A 219 25.74 8.18 -6.38
CA ASN A 219 26.71 7.10 -6.55
C ASN A 219 26.48 6.31 -7.84
N LYS A 220 25.22 6.20 -8.29
CA LYS A 220 24.87 5.42 -9.47
C LYS A 220 23.76 6.10 -10.26
N GLU A 221 24.03 6.28 -11.55
CA GLU A 221 23.04 6.79 -12.50
C GLU A 221 22.40 5.62 -13.23
N TYR A 222 21.04 5.60 -13.26
CA TYR A 222 20.26 4.65 -14.00
C TYR A 222 19.60 5.36 -15.19
N ILE A 223 20.12 5.09 -16.38
CA ILE A 223 19.62 5.65 -17.64
C ILE A 223 18.82 4.58 -18.37
N TYR A 224 17.66 4.97 -18.84
CA TYR A 224 16.76 4.14 -19.62
C TYR A 224 16.53 4.75 -20.99
N THR A 225 16.18 3.89 -21.97
CA THR A 225 15.80 4.31 -23.31
C THR A 225 14.40 3.81 -23.60
N LEU A 226 13.48 4.71 -23.93
CA LEU A 226 12.15 4.39 -24.44
C LEU A 226 12.22 4.40 -25.96
N THR A 227 11.84 3.28 -26.60
CA THR A 227 11.80 3.12 -28.06
C THR A 227 10.41 2.78 -28.51
N GLU A 228 10.06 3.15 -29.74
CA GLU A 228 8.92 2.64 -30.45
C GLU A 228 9.42 1.58 -31.42
N ASP A 229 9.06 0.31 -31.14
CA ASP A 229 9.47 -0.82 -31.98
C ASP A 229 8.53 -1.01 -33.19
N ALA A 230 7.29 -0.53 -33.08
CA ALA A 230 6.31 -0.51 -34.18
C ALA A 230 5.32 0.66 -33.99
N ALA A 231 5.16 1.46 -35.04
CA ALA A 231 4.18 2.55 -35.06
C ALA A 231 2.77 2.04 -35.44
N PRO A 232 1.71 2.75 -35.01
CA PRO A 232 0.36 2.46 -35.50
C PRO A 232 0.23 2.69 -36.99
N ALA A 233 -0.74 2.01 -37.63
CA ALA A 233 -0.97 2.17 -39.06
C ALA A 233 -1.25 3.64 -39.44
N GLY A 234 -0.47 4.18 -40.38
CA GLY A 234 -0.58 5.58 -40.86
C GLY A 234 0.28 6.59 -40.10
N PHE A 235 1.16 6.13 -39.26
CA PHE A 235 2.10 6.95 -38.52
C PHE A 235 3.56 6.52 -38.75
N GLU A 236 4.48 7.41 -38.57
CA GLU A 236 5.91 7.13 -38.60
C GLU A 236 6.43 6.79 -37.22
N ILE A 237 7.46 5.94 -37.14
CA ILE A 237 8.10 5.58 -35.86
C ILE A 237 8.71 6.83 -35.23
N ALA A 238 8.37 7.10 -33.98
CA ALA A 238 8.93 8.21 -33.23
C ALA A 238 10.41 8.00 -32.87
N ASN A 239 11.12 9.09 -32.65
CA ASN A 239 12.48 9.03 -32.12
C ASN A 239 12.49 8.48 -30.71
N SER A 240 13.55 7.73 -30.36
CA SER A 240 13.74 7.26 -29.00
C SER A 240 14.02 8.42 -28.03
N VAL A 241 13.67 8.20 -26.76
CA VAL A 241 13.88 9.15 -25.67
C VAL A 241 14.70 8.48 -24.60
N GLN A 242 15.82 9.10 -24.18
CA GLN A 242 16.53 8.68 -22.98
C GLN A 242 15.98 9.41 -21.77
N PHE A 243 15.86 8.69 -20.66
CA PHE A 243 15.38 9.27 -19.41
C PHE A 243 16.07 8.68 -18.18
N LYS A 244 16.01 9.42 -17.10
CA LYS A 244 16.39 9.00 -15.75
C LYS A 244 15.49 9.67 -14.73
N LEU A 245 15.44 9.09 -13.55
CA LEU A 245 14.69 9.60 -12.40
C LEU A 245 15.65 9.85 -11.24
N GLU A 246 15.52 10.99 -10.58
CA GLU A 246 16.33 11.37 -9.43
C GLU A 246 15.46 11.96 -8.32
N THR A 247 15.89 11.81 -7.07
CA THR A 247 15.28 12.52 -5.94
C THR A 247 15.81 13.96 -5.92
N VAL A 248 14.89 14.92 -6.06
CA VAL A 248 15.17 16.35 -5.99
C VAL A 248 14.15 17.01 -5.06
N ASP A 249 14.62 17.76 -4.07
CA ASP A 249 13.77 18.49 -3.11
C ASP A 249 12.67 17.60 -2.45
N ASP A 250 13.05 16.42 -1.97
CA ASP A 250 12.16 15.41 -1.38
C ASP A 250 11.08 14.82 -2.32
N GLY A 251 11.19 15.07 -3.62
CA GLY A 251 10.32 14.50 -4.66
C GLY A 251 11.10 13.81 -5.77
N ILE A 252 10.42 12.97 -6.55
CA ILE A 252 11.01 12.30 -7.71
C ILE A 252 10.81 13.18 -8.93
N SER A 253 11.94 13.52 -9.59
CA SER A 253 11.98 14.32 -10.81
C SER A 253 12.41 13.46 -11.99
N LEU A 254 11.74 13.65 -13.12
CA LEU A 254 12.07 13.05 -14.41
C LEU A 254 12.99 13.98 -15.18
N PHE A 255 14.07 13.42 -15.71
CA PHE A 255 14.97 14.07 -16.65
C PHE A 255 14.94 13.31 -17.97
N VAL A 256 14.83 14.04 -19.07
CA VAL A 256 14.77 13.48 -20.44
C VAL A 256 15.82 14.13 -21.33
N ARG A 257 16.25 13.38 -22.35
CA ARG A 257 17.07 13.87 -23.47
C ARG A 257 16.81 13.04 -24.72
N GLU A 258 17.08 13.62 -25.89
CA GLU A 258 16.87 12.95 -27.17
C GLU A 258 17.91 11.86 -27.48
N ASN A 259 19.14 12.04 -27.05
CA ASN A 259 20.25 11.11 -27.29
C ASN A 259 21.40 11.34 -26.27
N ALA A 260 22.45 10.54 -26.31
CA ALA A 260 23.55 10.55 -25.35
C ALA A 260 24.35 11.85 -25.33
N ASP A 261 24.36 12.60 -26.44
CA ASP A 261 25.12 13.86 -26.58
C ASP A 261 24.29 15.09 -26.17
N ALA A 262 23.01 14.93 -25.95
CA ALA A 262 22.09 16.01 -25.56
C ALA A 262 22.11 16.23 -24.03
N GLU A 263 21.90 17.48 -23.64
CA GLU A 263 21.81 17.88 -22.25
C GLU A 263 20.50 17.34 -21.63
N TRP A 264 20.55 16.99 -20.32
CA TRP A 264 19.37 16.59 -19.58
C TRP A 264 18.42 17.76 -19.33
N THR A 265 17.17 17.58 -19.67
CA THR A 265 16.10 18.54 -19.39
C THR A 265 15.16 17.95 -18.32
N ARG A 266 14.92 18.70 -17.24
CA ARG A 266 13.95 18.32 -16.21
C ARG A 266 12.54 18.50 -16.76
N ALA A 267 11.72 17.45 -16.69
CA ALA A 267 10.31 17.52 -17.03
C ALA A 267 9.48 18.12 -15.88
N ASP A 268 8.39 18.80 -16.22
CA ASP A 268 7.48 19.38 -15.21
C ASP A 268 6.71 18.32 -14.40
N LYS A 269 6.52 17.15 -15.01
CA LYS A 269 5.81 16.00 -14.42
C LYS A 269 6.58 14.72 -14.71
N ARG A 270 6.26 13.65 -13.99
CA ARG A 270 6.75 12.29 -14.30
C ARG A 270 5.96 11.69 -15.47
N LEU A 271 5.94 12.39 -16.60
CA LEU A 271 5.22 11.99 -17.82
C LEU A 271 6.15 12.15 -19.03
N ILE A 272 6.33 11.08 -19.78
CA ILE A 272 6.94 11.10 -21.10
C ILE A 272 5.84 11.06 -22.15
N GLN A 273 5.81 12.03 -23.05
CA GLN A 273 4.95 12.00 -24.22
C GLN A 273 5.79 11.65 -25.46
N MET A 274 5.50 10.49 -26.05
CA MET A 274 6.11 10.08 -27.31
C MET A 274 5.10 10.37 -28.45
N ILE A 275 5.49 11.30 -29.34
CA ILE A 275 4.60 11.90 -30.33
C ILE A 275 4.90 11.30 -31.71
N ASP A 276 3.88 10.83 -32.41
CA ASP A 276 3.96 10.38 -33.81
C ASP A 276 3.45 11.44 -34.77
N GLU A 277 4.14 11.50 -35.89
CA GLU A 277 3.70 12.23 -37.07
C GLU A 277 2.97 11.29 -38.02
N ALA A 278 1.86 11.77 -38.63
CA ALA A 278 1.18 10.99 -39.64
C ALA A 278 2.04 10.83 -40.89
N THR A 279 2.08 9.62 -41.43
CA THR A 279 2.75 9.39 -42.75
C THR A 279 2.17 10.31 -43.83
N PRO A 280 3.03 11.01 -44.62
CA PRO A 280 2.57 11.88 -45.69
C PRO A 280 1.67 11.11 -46.67
N ARG A 281 0.51 11.63 -46.97
CA ARG A 281 -0.37 11.05 -47.99
C ARG A 281 0.24 11.28 -49.34
N GLU A 282 0.58 10.22 -50.08
CA GLU A 282 0.95 10.37 -51.51
C GLU A 282 -0.23 11.03 -52.24
N GLU A 283 -0.01 12.25 -52.71
CA GLU A 283 -0.96 12.88 -53.63
C GLU A 283 -0.97 12.09 -54.96
N THR A 284 -2.01 11.30 -55.20
CA THR A 284 -2.23 10.73 -56.50
C THR A 284 -2.40 11.89 -57.49
N PRO A 285 -1.57 11.97 -58.57
CA PRO A 285 -1.69 13.03 -59.55
C PRO A 285 -3.11 13.01 -60.16
N ARG A 286 -3.80 14.13 -60.06
CA ARG A 286 -5.12 14.25 -60.73
C ARG A 286 -4.96 13.99 -62.21
N PRO A 287 -5.73 13.10 -62.83
CA PRO A 287 -5.68 12.92 -64.27
C PRO A 287 -5.96 14.26 -64.96
N ARG A 288 -5.06 14.68 -65.84
CA ARG A 288 -5.30 15.85 -66.71
C ARG A 288 -6.51 15.53 -67.59
N LEU A 289 -7.58 16.27 -67.39
CA LEU A 289 -8.68 16.28 -68.33
C LEU A 289 -8.15 16.85 -69.66
N SER A 290 -7.98 16.02 -70.68
CA SER A 290 -7.72 16.45 -72.03
C SER A 290 -9.01 17.09 -72.58
N HIS A 291 -8.99 18.38 -72.79
CA HIS A 291 -10.01 19.04 -73.62
C HIS A 291 -9.68 18.72 -75.04
N THR A 292 -10.57 17.97 -75.69
CA THR A 292 -10.68 17.85 -77.17
C THR A 292 -11.71 18.86 -77.67
#